data_8569f1d91d95c661ad8aa3e186e0e33b
#
_entry.id   8569f1d91d95c661ad8aa3e186e0e33b
#
_cell.length_a   1.000
_cell.length_b   1.000
_cell.length_c   1.000
_cell.angle_alpha   90.00
_cell.angle_beta   90.00
_cell.angle_gamma   90.00
#
_symmetry.space_group_name_H-M   'P 1'
#
loop_
_entity.id
_entity.type
_entity.pdbx_description
1 polymer ?
#
loop_
_entity_poly.entity_id
_entity_poly.type
_entity_poly.pdbx_seq_one_letter_code
_entity_poly.pdbx_strand_id
1 'polypeptide(L)'
;AQRIKEIVGKEQIVDKEKKEYRSVKYGDIVILLRTAYGWAETFREVLASQGIPVYCTSRTGYFSATEIVTVLNYLKVCDNPLQDIPLMGVLRSPIVGCTSQELAELRIQYPDGLLYESVSAYAGENEIPEKELDPDKLKSELLNSNLRTDEKNSLNIKLKGFLSLLEKVRNMATYTPVHELILYVLKETGYGDY
;
A
#
# COMPACT_ATOMS: atom_id res chain seq x y z
N ALA A 1 -3.51 25.49 17.25
CA ALA A 1 -3.29 26.41 16.13
C ALA A 1 -3.54 27.86 16.54
N GLN A 2 -4.74 28.19 17.08
CA GLN A 2 -5.13 29.56 17.40
C GLN A 2 -4.14 30.24 18.33
N ARG A 3 -3.75 29.60 19.46
CA ARG A 3 -2.78 30.17 20.42
C ARG A 3 -1.42 30.42 19.77
N ILE A 4 -0.97 29.57 18.85
CA ILE A 4 0.28 29.78 18.10
C ILE A 4 0.20 31.08 17.27
N LYS A 5 -0.91 31.28 16.55
CA LYS A 5 -1.12 32.51 15.75
C LYS A 5 -1.22 33.80 16.61
N GLU A 6 -1.66 33.69 17.85
CA GLU A 6 -1.71 34.80 18.79
C GLU A 6 -0.33 35.18 19.29
N ILE A 7 0.56 34.21 19.51
CA ILE A 7 1.90 34.42 20.06
C ILE A 7 2.87 34.94 18.98
N VAL A 8 2.83 34.35 17.78
CA VAL A 8 3.78 34.69 16.71
C VAL A 8 3.60 36.14 16.27
N GLY A 9 4.69 36.89 16.29
CA GLY A 9 4.75 38.31 15.93
C GLY A 9 4.24 39.30 16.99
N LYS A 10 3.59 38.80 18.06
CA LYS A 10 3.05 39.67 19.12
C LYS A 10 3.84 39.58 20.42
N GLU A 11 4.29 38.39 20.79
CA GLU A 11 5.11 38.20 21.98
C GLU A 11 6.59 38.32 21.64
N GLN A 12 7.42 38.64 22.65
CA GLN A 12 8.87 38.81 22.52
C GLN A 12 9.60 37.74 23.31
N ILE A 13 10.70 37.25 22.75
CA ILE A 13 11.65 36.36 23.43
C ILE A 13 13.05 36.99 23.42
N VAL A 14 13.88 36.56 24.36
CA VAL A 14 15.30 36.95 24.39
C VAL A 14 16.06 36.04 23.43
N ASP A 15 16.70 36.62 22.43
CA ASP A 15 17.65 35.91 21.59
C ASP A 15 18.90 35.55 22.41
N LYS A 16 19.20 34.24 22.50
CA LYS A 16 20.29 33.73 23.34
C LYS A 16 21.67 34.15 22.86
N GLU A 17 21.84 34.40 21.56
CA GLU A 17 23.12 34.77 20.97
C GLU A 17 23.37 36.27 21.08
N LYS A 18 22.35 37.08 20.77
CA LYS A 18 22.47 38.54 20.74
C LYS A 18 22.09 39.21 22.07
N LYS A 19 21.46 38.46 22.98
CA LYS A 19 20.91 38.97 24.24
C LYS A 19 19.93 40.16 24.09
N GLU A 20 19.28 40.23 22.91
CA GLU A 20 18.30 41.28 22.58
C GLU A 20 16.89 40.66 22.53
N TYR A 21 15.86 41.49 22.73
CA TYR A 21 14.48 41.06 22.56
C TYR A 21 14.13 41.05 21.09
N ARG A 22 13.51 39.93 20.64
CA ARG A 22 12.95 39.80 19.29
C ARG A 22 11.56 39.18 19.31
N SER A 23 10.77 39.44 18.28
CA SER A 23 9.46 38.82 18.12
C SER A 23 9.59 37.32 17.96
N VAL A 24 8.62 36.59 18.53
CA VAL A 24 8.49 35.11 18.42
C VAL A 24 8.24 34.69 16.96
N LYS A 25 8.98 33.70 16.51
CA LYS A 25 8.80 33.04 15.20
C LYS A 25 8.25 31.65 15.40
N TYR A 26 7.70 31.04 14.33
CA TYR A 26 7.20 29.65 14.37
C TYR A 26 8.26 28.64 14.86
N GLY A 27 9.53 28.83 14.48
CA GLY A 27 10.64 27.97 14.89
C GLY A 27 11.00 28.04 16.38
N ASP A 28 10.49 29.04 17.11
CA ASP A 28 10.71 29.17 18.55
C ASP A 28 9.68 28.36 19.38
N ILE A 29 8.66 27.84 18.75
CA ILE A 29 7.55 27.12 19.40
C ILE A 29 7.76 25.63 19.28
N VAL A 30 7.77 24.95 20.41
CA VAL A 30 7.89 23.49 20.47
C VAL A 30 6.66 22.89 21.15
N ILE A 31 6.11 21.85 20.55
CA ILE A 31 5.02 21.06 21.13
C ILE A 31 5.63 19.76 21.69
N LEU A 32 5.57 19.59 23.00
CA LEU A 32 6.04 18.40 23.67
C LEU A 32 4.87 17.43 23.89
N LEU A 33 5.02 16.21 23.41
CA LEU A 33 4.06 15.13 23.57
C LEU A 33 4.66 14.02 24.43
N ARG A 34 3.84 13.36 25.23
CA ARG A 34 4.30 12.19 26.03
C ARG A 34 4.79 11.05 25.11
N THR A 35 4.16 10.88 23.96
CA THR A 35 4.60 10.00 22.88
C THR A 35 4.36 10.69 21.55
N ALA A 36 5.34 10.65 20.67
CA ALA A 36 5.18 11.14 19.31
C ALA A 36 4.46 10.13 18.40
N TYR A 37 4.46 8.86 18.79
CA TYR A 37 3.85 7.78 17.99
C TYR A 37 2.34 7.99 17.86
N GLY A 38 1.86 8.01 16.61
CA GLY A 38 0.45 8.15 16.26
C GLY A 38 -0.12 9.58 16.36
N TRP A 39 0.42 10.44 17.24
CA TRP A 39 -0.11 11.80 17.46
C TRP A 39 0.61 12.87 16.66
N ALA A 40 1.91 12.71 16.45
CA ALA A 40 2.73 13.74 15.79
C ALA A 40 2.24 14.06 14.38
N GLU A 41 1.80 13.05 13.62
CA GLU A 41 1.28 13.22 12.26
C GLU A 41 -0.05 13.99 12.27
N THR A 42 -0.98 13.64 13.16
CA THR A 42 -2.25 14.36 13.33
C THR A 42 -2.01 15.84 13.68
N PHE A 43 -1.05 16.12 14.57
CA PHE A 43 -0.68 17.51 14.89
C PHE A 43 -0.11 18.23 13.66
N ARG A 44 0.75 17.55 12.89
CA ARG A 44 1.34 18.10 11.66
C ARG A 44 0.26 18.45 10.64
N GLU A 45 -0.66 17.56 10.37
CA GLU A 45 -1.76 17.78 9.42
C GLU A 45 -2.68 18.92 9.84
N VAL A 46 -3.13 18.91 11.08
CA VAL A 46 -4.03 19.96 11.61
C VAL A 46 -3.35 21.34 11.62
N LEU A 47 -2.07 21.43 11.96
CA LEU A 47 -1.35 22.71 11.96
C LEU A 47 -1.06 23.17 10.53
N ALA A 48 -0.66 22.27 9.64
CA ALA A 48 -0.45 22.56 8.23
C ALA A 48 -1.73 23.04 7.52
N SER A 49 -2.88 22.42 7.81
CA SER A 49 -4.19 22.85 7.28
C SER A 49 -4.58 24.26 7.73
N GLN A 50 -4.01 24.73 8.86
CA GLN A 50 -4.18 26.08 9.37
C GLN A 50 -3.11 27.07 8.88
N GLY A 51 -2.24 26.66 7.95
CA GLY A 51 -1.17 27.48 7.41
C GLY A 51 0.00 27.71 8.37
N ILE A 52 0.19 26.87 9.39
CA ILE A 52 1.28 26.94 10.35
C ILE A 52 2.38 25.97 9.88
N PRO A 53 3.60 26.46 9.58
CA PRO A 53 4.71 25.57 9.21
C PRO A 53 5.10 24.71 10.40
N VAL A 54 5.14 23.39 10.16
CA VAL A 54 5.44 22.39 11.21
C VAL A 54 6.53 21.46 10.73
N TYR A 55 7.47 21.18 11.61
CA TYR A 55 8.48 20.17 11.43
C TYR A 55 8.36 19.12 12.54
N CYS A 56 8.34 17.84 12.16
CA CYS A 56 8.32 16.73 13.11
C CYS A 56 9.53 15.82 12.85
N THR A 57 10.28 15.51 13.90
CA THR A 57 11.45 14.64 13.82
C THR A 57 11.09 13.15 13.83
N SER A 58 9.85 12.78 14.15
CA SER A 58 9.42 11.39 14.15
C SER A 58 9.20 10.91 12.71
N ARG A 59 9.92 9.87 12.33
CA ARG A 59 9.78 9.20 11.02
C ARG A 59 8.66 8.15 11.01
N THR A 60 7.65 8.29 11.87
CA THR A 60 6.62 7.26 12.10
C THR A 60 5.66 7.08 10.93
N GLY A 61 5.62 7.98 9.95
CA GLY A 61 4.74 7.86 8.79
C GLY A 61 5.34 7.17 7.56
N TYR A 62 6.67 7.03 7.47
CA TYR A 62 7.32 6.52 6.26
C TYR A 62 6.87 5.10 5.89
N PHE A 63 6.94 4.17 6.84
CA PHE A 63 6.52 2.77 6.61
C PHE A 63 4.99 2.56 6.60
N SER A 64 4.22 3.60 6.89
CA SER A 64 2.76 3.60 6.82
C SER A 64 2.23 4.24 5.54
N ALA A 65 3.10 4.84 4.74
CA ALA A 65 2.73 5.36 3.43
C ALA A 65 2.27 4.21 2.52
N THR A 66 1.18 4.40 1.81
CA THR A 66 0.56 3.37 0.96
C THR A 66 1.54 2.80 -0.06
N GLU A 67 2.38 3.66 -0.61
CA GLU A 67 3.41 3.32 -1.60
C GLU A 67 4.44 2.35 -1.01
N ILE A 68 4.90 2.64 0.21
CA ILE A 68 5.88 1.79 0.91
C ILE A 68 5.24 0.48 1.36
N VAL A 69 4.01 0.53 1.89
CA VAL A 69 3.24 -0.67 2.29
C VAL A 69 3.03 -1.59 1.08
N THR A 70 2.76 -1.04 -0.10
CA THR A 70 2.60 -1.82 -1.33
C THR A 70 3.88 -2.56 -1.71
N VAL A 71 5.03 -1.88 -1.69
CA VAL A 71 6.34 -2.51 -1.96
C VAL A 71 6.65 -3.58 -0.91
N LEU A 72 6.41 -3.30 0.37
CA LEU A 72 6.61 -4.27 1.45
C LEU A 72 5.69 -5.49 1.29
N ASN A 73 4.44 -5.30 0.88
CA ASN A 73 3.53 -6.40 0.59
C ASN A 73 4.02 -7.24 -0.60
N TYR A 74 4.54 -6.59 -1.66
CA TYR A 74 5.13 -7.31 -2.78
C TYR A 74 6.31 -8.19 -2.34
N LEU A 75 7.22 -7.65 -1.53
CA LEU A 75 8.35 -8.42 -1.00
C LEU A 75 7.90 -9.59 -0.11
N LYS A 76 6.85 -9.39 0.71
CA LYS A 76 6.26 -10.49 1.51
C LYS A 76 5.66 -11.59 0.62
N VAL A 77 5.03 -11.22 -0.48
CA VAL A 77 4.48 -12.18 -1.45
C VAL A 77 5.61 -12.90 -2.19
N CYS A 78 6.74 -12.24 -2.48
CA CYS A 78 7.91 -12.90 -3.03
C CYS A 78 8.49 -13.95 -2.07
N ASP A 79 8.54 -13.65 -0.77
CA ASP A 79 8.99 -14.59 0.25
C ASP A 79 7.99 -15.75 0.42
N ASN A 80 6.74 -15.41 0.70
CA ASN A 80 5.66 -16.38 0.87
C ASN A 80 4.36 -15.90 0.21
N PRO A 81 3.97 -16.45 -0.97
CA PRO A 81 2.77 -16.04 -1.70
C PRO A 81 1.46 -16.50 -1.05
N LEU A 82 1.52 -17.42 -0.07
CA LEU A 82 0.34 -17.93 0.62
C LEU A 82 -0.22 -16.97 1.69
N GLN A 83 0.28 -15.74 1.77
CA GLN A 83 -0.20 -14.71 2.67
C GLN A 83 -1.31 -13.88 1.97
N ASP A 84 -2.56 -14.17 2.25
CA ASP A 84 -3.72 -13.54 1.59
C ASP A 84 -3.76 -12.02 1.71
N ILE A 85 -3.44 -11.44 2.89
CA ILE A 85 -3.51 -9.99 3.10
C ILE A 85 -2.47 -9.23 2.27
N PRO A 86 -1.16 -9.57 2.30
CA PRO A 86 -0.18 -8.96 1.41
C PRO A 86 -0.51 -9.15 -0.07
N LEU A 87 -0.93 -10.36 -0.47
CA LEU A 87 -1.29 -10.67 -1.85
C LEU A 87 -2.47 -9.82 -2.32
N MET A 88 -3.53 -9.72 -1.53
CA MET A 88 -4.68 -8.86 -1.83
C MET A 88 -4.24 -7.39 -2.00
N GLY A 89 -3.35 -6.91 -1.13
CA GLY A 89 -2.80 -5.57 -1.21
C GLY A 89 -2.04 -5.31 -2.52
N VAL A 90 -1.25 -6.28 -2.99
CA VAL A 90 -0.52 -6.20 -4.27
C VAL A 90 -1.48 -6.24 -5.45
N LEU A 91 -2.44 -7.18 -5.47
CA LEU A 91 -3.41 -7.30 -6.56
C LEU A 91 -4.24 -6.02 -6.73
N ARG A 92 -4.61 -5.37 -5.62
CA ARG A 92 -5.36 -4.10 -5.59
C ARG A 92 -4.52 -2.88 -6.00
N SER A 93 -3.20 -2.95 -5.83
CA SER A 93 -2.31 -1.83 -6.10
C SER A 93 -2.16 -1.57 -7.61
N PRO A 94 -1.62 -0.40 -8.00
CA PRO A 94 -1.30 -0.10 -9.40
C PRO A 94 -0.33 -1.10 -10.06
N ILE A 95 0.40 -1.88 -9.27
CA ILE A 95 1.31 -2.94 -9.77
C ILE A 95 0.56 -3.96 -10.63
N VAL A 96 -0.64 -4.39 -10.19
CA VAL A 96 -1.47 -5.36 -10.92
C VAL A 96 -2.75 -4.70 -11.45
N GLY A 97 -3.33 -3.77 -10.69
CA GLY A 97 -4.48 -2.99 -11.09
C GLY A 97 -5.79 -3.76 -11.13
N CYS A 98 -5.97 -4.75 -10.23
CA CYS A 98 -7.23 -5.44 -10.11
C CYS A 98 -8.28 -4.55 -9.41
N THR A 99 -9.49 -4.55 -9.95
CA THR A 99 -10.64 -3.88 -9.33
C THR A 99 -11.22 -4.72 -8.19
N SER A 100 -12.01 -4.09 -7.31
CA SER A 100 -12.73 -4.82 -6.25
C SER A 100 -13.68 -5.87 -6.80
N GLN A 101 -14.28 -5.59 -7.96
CA GLN A 101 -15.21 -6.49 -8.62
C GLN A 101 -14.50 -7.72 -9.17
N GLU A 102 -13.35 -7.55 -9.85
CA GLU A 102 -12.52 -8.65 -10.34
C GLU A 102 -12.05 -9.57 -9.20
N LEU A 103 -11.65 -9.00 -8.07
CA LEU A 103 -11.22 -9.78 -6.90
C LEU A 103 -12.38 -10.50 -6.21
N ALA A 104 -13.57 -9.89 -6.16
CA ALA A 104 -14.77 -10.53 -5.65
C ALA A 104 -15.17 -11.71 -6.53
N GLU A 105 -15.14 -11.58 -7.85
CA GLU A 105 -15.43 -12.67 -8.78
C GLU A 105 -14.44 -13.81 -8.65
N LEU A 106 -13.14 -13.50 -8.55
CA LEU A 106 -12.12 -14.50 -8.29
C LEU A 106 -12.45 -15.31 -7.02
N ARG A 107 -12.90 -14.65 -5.96
CA ARG A 107 -13.25 -15.32 -4.69
C ARG A 107 -14.57 -16.08 -4.75
N ILE A 108 -15.53 -15.63 -5.56
CA ILE A 108 -16.79 -16.36 -5.80
C ILE A 108 -16.51 -17.65 -6.59
N GLN A 109 -15.64 -17.59 -7.60
CA GLN A 109 -15.28 -18.79 -8.38
C GLN A 109 -14.48 -19.81 -7.56
N TYR A 110 -13.66 -19.34 -6.62
CA TYR A 110 -12.80 -20.16 -5.77
C TYR A 110 -13.01 -19.79 -4.30
N PRO A 111 -14.15 -20.18 -3.69
CA PRO A 111 -14.52 -19.78 -2.34
C PRO A 111 -13.62 -20.40 -1.27
N ASP A 112 -13.12 -21.59 -1.51
CA ASP A 112 -12.28 -22.34 -0.59
C ASP A 112 -10.79 -22.22 -0.96
N GLY A 113 -9.93 -22.30 0.04
CA GLY A 113 -8.48 -22.27 -0.15
C GLY A 113 -7.86 -20.88 -0.03
N LEU A 114 -6.56 -20.83 -0.29
CA LEU A 114 -5.76 -19.60 -0.23
C LEU A 114 -5.95 -18.76 -1.49
N LEU A 115 -5.85 -17.46 -1.35
CA LEU A 115 -6.02 -16.53 -2.47
C LEU A 115 -5.02 -16.82 -3.60
N TYR A 116 -3.80 -17.22 -3.29
CA TYR A 116 -2.78 -17.57 -4.28
C TYR A 116 -3.19 -18.77 -5.14
N GLU A 117 -3.81 -19.77 -4.54
CA GLU A 117 -4.33 -20.94 -5.28
C GLU A 117 -5.44 -20.52 -6.25
N SER A 118 -6.32 -19.63 -5.80
CA SER A 118 -7.38 -19.05 -6.64
C SER A 118 -6.81 -18.26 -7.83
N VAL A 119 -5.76 -17.45 -7.59
CA VAL A 119 -5.06 -16.68 -8.62
C VAL A 119 -4.39 -17.61 -9.65
N SER A 120 -3.66 -18.63 -9.18
CA SER A 120 -2.95 -19.57 -10.05
C SER A 120 -3.91 -20.41 -10.89
N ALA A 121 -5.00 -20.85 -10.28
CA ALA A 121 -6.03 -21.63 -10.96
C ALA A 121 -6.76 -20.80 -12.03
N TYR A 122 -7.12 -19.55 -11.70
CA TYR A 122 -7.77 -18.65 -12.64
C TYR A 122 -6.84 -18.31 -13.82
N ALA A 123 -5.55 -18.17 -13.57
CA ALA A 123 -4.56 -17.97 -14.63
C ALA A 123 -4.32 -19.24 -15.49
N GLY A 124 -4.81 -20.41 -15.07
CA GLY A 124 -4.64 -21.68 -15.78
C GLY A 124 -3.25 -22.31 -15.61
N GLU A 125 -2.55 -21.98 -14.52
CA GLU A 125 -1.23 -22.53 -14.21
C GLU A 125 -1.30 -23.82 -13.37
N ASN A 126 -2.38 -24.01 -12.61
CA ASN A 126 -2.63 -25.22 -11.84
C ASN A 126 -4.01 -25.78 -12.19
N GLU A 127 -4.08 -27.08 -12.48
CA GLU A 127 -5.33 -27.81 -12.45
C GLU A 127 -5.76 -27.92 -10.98
N ILE A 128 -6.88 -27.28 -10.61
CA ILE A 128 -7.44 -27.47 -9.27
C ILE A 128 -7.90 -28.92 -9.21
N PRO A 129 -7.51 -29.69 -8.19
CA PRO A 129 -8.14 -30.98 -7.96
C PRO A 129 -9.65 -30.73 -7.80
N GLU A 130 -10.44 -31.33 -8.66
CA GLU A 130 -11.91 -31.33 -8.60
C GLU A 130 -12.35 -31.86 -7.23
N LYS A 131 -12.38 -30.99 -6.22
CA LYS A 131 -13.22 -31.21 -5.06
C LYS A 131 -14.64 -31.00 -5.53
N GLU A 132 -15.48 -32.03 -5.36
CA GLU A 132 -16.89 -32.07 -5.68
C GLU A 132 -17.60 -30.77 -5.24
N LEU A 133 -17.58 -29.79 -6.13
CA LEU A 133 -18.40 -28.58 -6.05
C LEU A 133 -19.74 -28.95 -6.64
N ASP A 134 -20.81 -28.81 -5.87
CA ASP A 134 -22.19 -29.07 -6.27
C ASP A 134 -22.50 -28.29 -7.58
N PRO A 135 -22.71 -28.98 -8.71
CA PRO A 135 -22.82 -28.33 -10.03
C PRO A 135 -24.00 -27.36 -10.15
N ASP A 136 -25.02 -27.52 -9.31
CA ASP A 136 -26.24 -26.72 -9.37
C ASP A 136 -26.10 -25.40 -8.64
N LYS A 137 -25.25 -25.30 -7.59
CA LYS A 137 -24.88 -24.04 -6.94
C LYS A 137 -23.99 -23.18 -7.83
N LEU A 138 -23.02 -23.79 -8.51
CA LEU A 138 -22.11 -23.09 -9.41
C LEU A 138 -22.84 -22.47 -10.61
N LYS A 139 -23.83 -23.17 -11.17
CA LYS A 139 -24.62 -22.66 -12.31
C LYS A 139 -25.48 -21.45 -11.95
N SER A 140 -26.07 -21.42 -10.76
CA SER A 140 -26.91 -20.29 -10.35
C SER A 140 -26.10 -19.02 -10.02
N GLU A 141 -24.87 -19.17 -9.55
CA GLU A 141 -23.95 -18.06 -9.26
C GLU A 141 -23.26 -17.53 -10.53
N LEU A 142 -22.88 -18.42 -11.47
CA LEU A 142 -22.32 -18.04 -12.78
C LEU A 142 -23.31 -17.31 -13.68
N LEU A 143 -24.63 -17.59 -13.58
CA LEU A 143 -25.65 -16.88 -14.35
C LEU A 143 -25.83 -15.42 -13.90
N ASN A 144 -25.45 -15.08 -12.67
CA ASN A 144 -25.55 -13.73 -12.10
C ASN A 144 -24.25 -12.91 -12.19
N SER A 145 -23.13 -13.52 -12.62
CA SER A 145 -21.88 -12.79 -12.81
C SER A 145 -21.91 -12.02 -14.13
N ASN A 146 -22.20 -10.72 -14.05
CA ASN A 146 -22.31 -9.80 -15.19
C ASN A 146 -20.96 -9.36 -15.78
N LEU A 147 -19.86 -10.05 -15.52
CA LEU A 147 -18.60 -9.75 -16.18
C LEU A 147 -18.64 -10.19 -17.65
N ARG A 148 -18.50 -9.21 -18.52
CA ARG A 148 -18.38 -9.45 -19.97
C ARG A 148 -17.14 -10.28 -20.27
N THR A 149 -17.15 -11.01 -21.36
CA THR A 149 -16.01 -11.84 -21.82
C THR A 149 -14.70 -11.03 -21.89
N ASP A 150 -14.80 -9.76 -22.24
CA ASP A 150 -13.66 -8.85 -22.33
C ASP A 150 -13.03 -8.54 -20.95
N GLU A 151 -13.84 -8.44 -19.89
CA GLU A 151 -13.37 -8.20 -18.53
C GLU A 151 -12.67 -9.44 -17.95
N LYS A 152 -13.20 -10.64 -18.24
CA LYS A 152 -12.55 -11.91 -17.86
C LYS A 152 -11.19 -12.10 -18.54
N ASN A 153 -11.10 -11.76 -19.83
CA ASN A 153 -9.83 -11.78 -20.55
C ASN A 153 -8.84 -10.76 -19.96
N SER A 154 -9.31 -9.59 -19.58
CA SER A 154 -8.49 -8.56 -18.95
C SER A 154 -7.91 -9.03 -17.62
N LEU A 155 -8.72 -9.60 -16.73
CA LEU A 155 -8.29 -10.15 -15.45
C LEU A 155 -7.27 -11.28 -15.64
N ASN A 156 -7.52 -12.21 -16.55
CA ASN A 156 -6.59 -13.32 -16.82
C ASN A 156 -5.21 -12.80 -17.28
N ILE A 157 -5.18 -11.78 -18.13
CA ILE A 157 -3.92 -11.16 -18.59
C ILE A 157 -3.17 -10.52 -17.42
N LYS A 158 -3.88 -9.77 -16.55
CA LYS A 158 -3.30 -9.15 -15.35
C LYS A 158 -2.68 -10.19 -14.42
N LEU A 159 -3.42 -11.27 -14.11
CA LEU A 159 -2.98 -12.32 -13.21
C LEU A 159 -1.79 -13.11 -13.78
N LYS A 160 -1.81 -13.44 -15.06
CA LYS A 160 -0.68 -14.11 -15.74
C LYS A 160 0.57 -13.23 -15.73
N GLY A 161 0.42 -11.94 -16.04
CA GLY A 161 1.54 -10.99 -15.97
C GLY A 161 2.13 -10.89 -14.56
N PHE A 162 1.26 -10.83 -13.55
CA PHE A 162 1.67 -10.82 -12.15
C PHE A 162 2.43 -12.10 -11.74
N LEU A 163 1.90 -13.28 -12.05
CA LEU A 163 2.53 -14.56 -11.70
C LEU A 163 3.89 -14.71 -12.39
N SER A 164 3.97 -14.39 -13.67
CA SER A 164 5.23 -14.41 -14.43
C SER A 164 6.30 -13.47 -13.82
N LEU A 165 5.89 -12.25 -13.44
CA LEU A 165 6.80 -11.30 -12.78
C LEU A 165 7.20 -11.81 -11.39
N LEU A 166 6.25 -12.35 -10.62
CA LEU A 166 6.49 -12.90 -9.28
C LEU A 166 7.51 -14.04 -9.33
N GLU A 167 7.35 -14.98 -10.24
CA GLU A 167 8.27 -16.09 -10.44
C GLU A 167 9.68 -15.59 -10.80
N LYS A 168 9.77 -14.65 -11.74
CA LYS A 168 11.04 -14.05 -12.16
C LYS A 168 11.76 -13.36 -10.99
N VAL A 169 11.04 -12.57 -10.19
CA VAL A 169 11.60 -11.87 -9.03
C VAL A 169 12.02 -12.87 -7.95
N ARG A 170 11.27 -13.93 -7.70
CA ARG A 170 11.61 -15.00 -6.75
C ARG A 170 12.89 -15.74 -7.18
N ASN A 171 13.02 -16.04 -8.46
CA ASN A 171 14.23 -16.67 -9.00
C ASN A 171 15.45 -15.74 -8.84
N MET A 172 15.29 -14.44 -9.08
CA MET A 172 16.35 -13.44 -8.88
C MET A 172 16.71 -13.26 -7.41
N ALA A 173 15.75 -13.39 -6.49
CA ALA A 173 15.95 -13.15 -5.05
C ALA A 173 17.03 -14.05 -4.41
N THR A 174 17.33 -15.18 -5.04
CA THR A 174 18.36 -16.12 -4.55
C THR A 174 19.77 -15.53 -4.59
N TYR A 175 20.05 -14.60 -5.52
CA TYR A 175 21.40 -14.09 -5.79
C TYR A 175 21.46 -12.56 -5.93
N THR A 176 20.33 -11.86 -5.82
CA THR A 176 20.26 -10.41 -6.01
C THR A 176 19.97 -9.70 -4.68
N PRO A 177 20.69 -8.63 -4.34
CA PRO A 177 20.41 -7.84 -3.15
C PRO A 177 18.98 -7.23 -3.18
N VAL A 178 18.36 -7.10 -2.00
CA VAL A 178 16.95 -6.64 -1.88
C VAL A 178 16.70 -5.26 -2.53
N HIS A 179 17.66 -4.34 -2.43
CA HIS A 179 17.51 -3.02 -3.01
C HIS A 179 17.47 -3.06 -4.55
N GLU A 180 18.23 -3.95 -5.19
CA GLU A 180 18.18 -4.14 -6.65
C GLU A 180 16.87 -4.82 -7.08
N LEU A 181 16.35 -5.77 -6.29
CA LEU A 181 15.04 -6.37 -6.52
C LEU A 181 13.93 -5.33 -6.46
N ILE A 182 13.98 -4.44 -5.47
CA ILE A 182 13.01 -3.34 -5.35
C ILE A 182 13.07 -2.45 -6.60
N LEU A 183 14.26 -2.01 -6.99
CA LEU A 183 14.44 -1.18 -8.19
C LEU A 183 13.95 -1.88 -9.46
N TYR A 184 14.21 -3.17 -9.58
CA TYR A 184 13.74 -3.99 -10.69
C TYR A 184 12.21 -4.02 -10.74
N VAL A 185 11.54 -4.32 -9.62
CA VAL A 185 10.08 -4.35 -9.54
C VAL A 185 9.48 -2.99 -9.86
N LEU A 186 10.00 -1.90 -9.29
CA LEU A 186 9.53 -0.55 -9.54
C LEU A 186 9.62 -0.18 -11.04
N LYS A 187 10.71 -0.57 -11.69
CA LYS A 187 10.95 -0.31 -13.12
C LYS A 187 10.03 -1.14 -14.02
N GLU A 188 9.92 -2.45 -13.77
CA GLU A 188 9.10 -3.36 -14.59
C GLU A 188 7.60 -3.06 -14.50
N THR A 189 7.15 -2.61 -13.33
CA THR A 189 5.73 -2.29 -13.09
C THR A 189 5.38 -0.83 -13.37
N GLY A 190 6.37 0.05 -13.58
CA GLY A 190 6.16 1.49 -13.65
C GLY A 190 5.71 2.13 -12.32
N TYR A 191 5.74 1.37 -11.23
CA TYR A 191 5.27 1.85 -9.92
C TYR A 191 6.17 2.94 -9.32
N GLY A 192 7.40 3.07 -9.82
CA GLY A 192 8.33 4.13 -9.40
C GLY A 192 7.93 5.54 -9.88
N ASP A 193 7.05 5.63 -10.87
CA ASP A 193 6.57 6.89 -11.46
C ASP A 193 5.23 7.35 -10.84
N TYR A 194 4.71 6.58 -9.90
CA TYR A 194 3.51 6.85 -9.11
C TYR A 194 3.87 7.63 -7.84
#